data_1ba5fe4cba83531a24d49cf28e782afb
#
_entry.id   1ba5fe4cba83531a24d49cf28e782afb
#
_cell.length_a   1.000
_cell.length_b   1.000
_cell.length_c   1.000
_cell.angle_alpha   90.00
_cell.angle_beta   90.00
_cell.angle_gamma   90.00
#
_symmetry.space_group_name_H-M   'P 1'
#
loop_
_entity.id
_entity.type
_entity.pdbx_description
1 polymer ?
#
loop_
_entity_poly.entity_id
_entity_poly.type
_entity_poly.pdbx_seq_one_letter_code
_entity_poly.pdbx_strand_id
1 'polypeptide(L)'
;PLEIFTTRDGEVIFKKYSLIGGLEDFAAQFCDTLARSSEFTAVITDRDSVIATAGPDKRDLIGRPLTSEMEQLMDGRSIYQRSRGDAALPVCQGNDHLIAATAAPILCQGDVLGLVLFAAGEGQYPDESEYKLAQTVSSFLGKHMES
;
A
#
# COMPACT_ATOMS: atom_id res chain seq x y z
N PRO A 1 -19.90 0.15 28.76
CA PRO A 1 -19.57 -0.18 28.14
C PRO A 1 -19.38 -0.61 27.26
N LEU A 2 -19.34 -0.80 27.03
CA LEU A 2 -19.13 -1.33 26.36
C LEU A 2 -19.05 -2.03 26.29
N GLU A 3 -19.27 -2.29 26.49
CA GLU A 3 -18.96 -2.76 26.55
C GLU A 3 -18.62 -3.38 26.05
N ILE A 4 -18.63 -3.56 25.58
CA ILE A 4 -18.14 -4.27 25.21
C ILE A 4 -17.08 -4.45 25.43
N PHE A 5 -16.65 -4.20 25.80
CA PHE A 5 -15.82 -4.22 26.21
C PHE A 5 -15.76 -3.50 26.94
N THR A 6 -15.48 -3.79 27.46
CA THR A 6 -15.67 -3.04 28.34
C THR A 6 -14.60 -2.46 29.17
N THR A 7 -13.40 -2.80 29.09
CA THR A 7 -12.32 -2.13 29.76
C THR A 7 -11.85 -0.97 28.91
N ARG A 8 -11.33 0.04 29.58
CA ARG A 8 -10.86 1.23 28.89
C ARG A 8 -9.66 0.94 28.01
N ASP A 9 -8.76 0.11 28.49
CA ASP A 9 -7.59 -0.27 27.73
C ASP A 9 -7.97 -1.03 26.48
N GLY A 10 -8.97 -1.90 26.58
CA GLY A 10 -9.47 -2.61 25.42
C GLY A 10 -10.08 -1.68 24.41
N GLU A 11 -10.79 -0.66 24.88
CA GLU A 11 -11.37 0.33 23.98
C GLU A 11 -10.31 1.11 23.19
N VAL A 12 -9.24 1.49 23.86
CA VAL A 12 -8.17 2.23 23.22
C VAL A 12 -7.50 1.38 22.14
N ILE A 13 -7.23 0.13 22.47
CA ILE A 13 -6.63 -0.80 21.51
C ILE A 13 -7.56 -1.00 20.30
N PHE A 14 -8.84 -1.15 20.57
CA PHE A 14 -9.82 -1.36 19.53
C PHE A 14 -9.87 -0.15 18.58
N LYS A 15 -9.82 1.06 19.12
CA LYS A 15 -9.78 2.26 18.30
C LYS A 15 -8.60 2.26 17.34
N LYS A 16 -7.44 1.85 17.82
CA LYS A 16 -6.25 1.79 17.00
C LYS A 16 -6.44 0.82 15.85
N TYR A 17 -7.00 -0.34 16.12
CA TYR A 17 -7.31 -1.31 15.07
C TYR A 17 -8.39 -0.80 14.12
N SER A 18 -9.32 -0.01 14.62
CA SER A 18 -10.36 0.57 13.78
C SER A 18 -9.80 1.49 12.72
N LEU A 19 -8.76 2.25 13.04
CA LEU A 19 -8.12 3.10 12.04
C LEU A 19 -7.54 2.26 10.91
N ILE A 20 -6.86 1.18 11.26
CA ILE A 20 -6.29 0.28 10.28
C ILE A 20 -7.42 -0.42 9.50
N GLY A 21 -8.46 -0.85 10.19
CA GLY A 21 -9.61 -1.48 9.53
C GLY A 21 -10.30 -0.53 8.57
N GLY A 22 -10.44 0.74 8.96
CA GLY A 22 -11.00 1.75 8.08
C GLY A 22 -10.15 1.93 6.83
N LEU A 23 -8.84 1.90 7.00
CA LEU A 23 -7.93 1.98 5.85
C LEU A 23 -8.14 0.80 4.90
N GLU A 24 -8.31 -0.40 5.45
CA GLU A 24 -8.53 -1.58 4.62
C GLU A 24 -9.76 -1.46 3.75
N ASP A 25 -10.86 -0.96 4.30
CA ASP A 25 -12.10 -0.80 3.54
C ASP A 25 -11.92 0.16 2.37
N PHE A 26 -11.31 1.31 2.63
CA PHE A 26 -11.02 2.27 1.57
C PHE A 26 -9.99 1.74 0.60
N ALA A 27 -8.98 1.05 1.13
CA ALA A 27 -7.89 0.56 0.30
C ALA A 27 -8.40 -0.41 -0.77
N ALA A 28 -9.34 -1.28 -0.43
CA ALA A 28 -9.90 -2.20 -1.40
C ALA A 28 -10.58 -1.46 -2.55
N GLN A 29 -11.34 -0.41 -2.24
CA GLN A 29 -12.00 0.38 -3.26
C GLN A 29 -11.01 1.13 -4.15
N PHE A 30 -9.98 1.69 -3.54
CA PHE A 30 -8.96 2.41 -4.30
C PHE A 30 -8.15 1.49 -5.18
N CYS A 31 -7.81 0.30 -4.69
CA CYS A 31 -7.10 -0.67 -5.52
C CYS A 31 -7.91 -1.04 -6.75
N ASP A 32 -9.20 -1.25 -6.59
CA ASP A 32 -10.08 -1.57 -7.70
C ASP A 32 -10.06 -0.47 -8.74
N THR A 33 -10.19 0.78 -8.29
CA THR A 33 -10.18 1.93 -9.17
C THR A 33 -8.83 2.09 -9.87
N LEU A 34 -7.75 1.94 -9.12
CA LEU A 34 -6.40 2.06 -9.69
C LEU A 34 -6.14 0.99 -10.74
N ALA A 35 -6.57 -0.23 -10.47
CA ALA A 35 -6.36 -1.33 -11.41
C ALA A 35 -7.12 -1.12 -12.72
N ARG A 36 -8.28 -0.47 -12.66
CA ARG A 36 -9.05 -0.15 -13.86
C ARG A 36 -8.40 0.95 -14.68
N SER A 37 -7.60 1.79 -14.04
CA SER A 37 -6.96 2.93 -14.68
C SER A 37 -5.58 2.60 -15.23
N SER A 38 -5.12 1.36 -15.06
CA SER A 38 -3.75 1.00 -15.41
C SER A 38 -3.71 -0.49 -15.73
N GLU A 39 -2.67 -0.91 -16.47
CA GLU A 39 -2.44 -2.33 -16.74
C GLU A 39 -1.71 -3.02 -15.60
N PHE A 40 -1.29 -2.27 -14.59
CA PHE A 40 -0.54 -2.80 -13.47
C PHE A 40 -1.46 -3.34 -12.39
N THR A 41 -0.92 -4.23 -11.56
CA THR A 41 -1.59 -4.67 -10.35
C THR A 41 -1.46 -3.57 -9.32
N ALA A 42 -2.59 -3.13 -8.76
CA ALA A 42 -2.59 -2.13 -7.70
C ALA A 42 -2.47 -2.83 -6.36
N VAL A 43 -1.64 -2.31 -5.47
CA VAL A 43 -1.40 -2.89 -4.16
C VAL A 43 -1.35 -1.76 -3.14
N ILE A 44 -2.05 -1.95 -2.01
CA ILE A 44 -1.94 -1.03 -0.88
C ILE A 44 -1.51 -1.85 0.32
N THR A 45 -0.56 -1.31 1.08
CA THR A 45 0.04 -2.02 2.21
C THR A 45 -0.05 -1.19 3.47
N ASP A 46 0.03 -1.87 4.62
CA ASP A 46 0.45 -1.19 5.85
C ASP A 46 1.97 -1.32 5.96
N ARG A 47 2.54 -1.13 7.14
CA ARG A 47 3.99 -1.19 7.27
C ARG A 47 4.56 -2.60 7.14
N ASP A 48 3.72 -3.61 7.27
CA ASP A 48 4.19 -4.99 7.39
C ASP A 48 3.76 -5.88 6.24
N SER A 49 2.58 -5.64 5.68
CA SER A 49 1.99 -6.58 4.74
C SER A 49 1.02 -5.91 3.78
N VAL A 50 0.61 -6.67 2.77
CA VAL A 50 -0.38 -6.22 1.80
C VAL A 50 -1.76 -6.28 2.44
N ILE A 51 -2.50 -5.16 2.37
CA ILE A 51 -3.85 -5.10 2.93
C ILE A 51 -4.93 -5.06 1.85
N ALA A 52 -4.58 -4.66 0.63
CA ALA A 52 -5.55 -4.64 -0.47
C ALA A 52 -4.82 -4.77 -1.79
N THR A 53 -5.47 -5.38 -2.77
CA THR A 53 -4.90 -5.55 -4.09
C THR A 53 -6.00 -5.76 -5.12
N ALA A 54 -5.73 -5.36 -6.35
CA ALA A 54 -6.62 -5.60 -7.48
C ALA A 54 -5.79 -5.59 -8.76
N GLY A 55 -6.22 -6.37 -9.75
CA GLY A 55 -5.53 -6.40 -11.04
C GLY A 55 -5.07 -7.80 -11.41
N PRO A 56 -4.23 -7.90 -12.46
CA PRO A 56 -3.91 -9.21 -13.05
C PRO A 56 -3.24 -10.20 -12.10
N ASP A 57 -2.36 -9.73 -11.23
CA ASP A 57 -1.55 -10.63 -10.40
C ASP A 57 -1.93 -10.56 -8.93
N LYS A 58 -3.21 -10.36 -8.66
CA LYS A 58 -3.67 -10.11 -7.28
C LYS A 58 -3.74 -11.36 -6.41
N ARG A 59 -3.57 -12.53 -6.98
CA ARG A 59 -3.84 -13.78 -6.27
C ARG A 59 -2.89 -13.98 -5.10
N ASP A 60 -3.45 -14.32 -3.94
CA ASP A 60 -2.70 -14.70 -2.74
C ASP A 60 -1.75 -13.62 -2.21
N LEU A 61 -2.01 -12.34 -2.51
CA LEU A 61 -1.15 -11.27 -2.04
C LEU A 61 -1.55 -10.74 -0.68
N ILE A 62 -2.86 -10.70 -0.38
CA ILE A 62 -3.34 -10.10 0.86
C ILE A 62 -2.77 -10.85 2.05
N GLY A 63 -2.19 -10.10 2.99
CA GLY A 63 -1.58 -10.66 4.17
C GLY A 63 -0.12 -11.05 4.00
N ARG A 64 0.41 -11.03 2.79
CA ARG A 64 1.81 -11.38 2.60
C ARG A 64 2.74 -10.32 3.16
N PRO A 65 3.80 -10.74 3.85
CA PRO A 65 4.78 -9.78 4.37
C PRO A 65 5.52 -9.07 3.24
N LEU A 66 5.85 -7.81 3.49
CA LEU A 66 6.62 -7.02 2.55
C LEU A 66 8.09 -7.39 2.60
N THR A 67 8.81 -7.11 1.51
CA THR A 67 10.26 -7.31 1.47
C THR A 67 10.97 -6.18 2.19
N SER A 68 12.26 -6.38 2.48
CA SER A 68 13.07 -5.32 3.07
C SER A 68 13.23 -4.14 2.11
N GLU A 69 13.19 -4.39 0.81
CA GLU A 69 13.23 -3.33 -0.19
C GLU A 69 12.03 -2.38 -0.05
N MET A 70 10.85 -2.95 0.21
CA MET A 70 9.66 -2.13 0.43
C MET A 70 9.77 -1.32 1.73
N GLU A 71 10.37 -1.89 2.77
CA GLU A 71 10.63 -1.15 4.00
C GLU A 71 11.55 0.03 3.75
N GLN A 72 12.57 -0.17 2.93
CA GLN A 72 13.49 0.92 2.59
C GLN A 72 12.77 2.04 1.83
N LEU A 73 11.84 1.69 0.94
CA LEU A 73 11.07 2.71 0.24
C LEU A 73 10.21 3.51 1.21
N MET A 74 9.62 2.86 2.20
CA MET A 74 8.85 3.57 3.23
C MET A 74 9.74 4.49 4.06
N ASP A 75 10.91 4.02 4.44
CA ASP A 75 11.82 4.83 5.25
C ASP A 75 12.31 6.05 4.49
N GLY A 76 12.44 5.94 3.18
CA GLY A 76 12.87 7.06 2.33
C GLY A 76 11.84 8.17 2.21
N ARG A 77 10.57 7.88 2.43
CA ARG A 77 9.46 8.83 2.42
C ARG A 77 9.28 9.60 1.13
N SER A 78 9.82 9.09 0.03
CA SER A 78 9.64 9.72 -1.28
C SER A 78 9.05 8.69 -2.23
N ILE A 79 8.46 9.20 -3.32
CA ILE A 79 7.80 8.33 -4.29
C ILE A 79 8.85 7.67 -5.16
N TYR A 80 8.76 6.36 -5.27
CA TYR A 80 9.64 5.57 -6.10
C TYR A 80 8.98 5.33 -7.45
N GLN A 81 9.75 5.48 -8.51
CA GLN A 81 9.30 5.11 -9.85
C GLN A 81 10.44 4.38 -10.54
N ARG A 82 10.15 3.15 -10.97
CA ARG A 82 11.16 2.30 -11.60
C ARG A 82 11.48 2.80 -13.00
N SER A 83 12.76 2.86 -13.31
CA SER A 83 13.25 3.21 -14.63
C SER A 83 14.06 2.05 -15.22
N ARG A 84 14.27 2.09 -16.51
CA ARG A 84 15.10 1.08 -17.16
C ARG A 84 16.50 1.13 -16.57
N GLY A 85 17.01 -0.04 -16.23
CA GLY A 85 18.31 -0.15 -15.59
C GLY A 85 18.26 -0.24 -14.08
N ASP A 86 17.11 0.07 -13.47
CA ASP A 86 16.96 -0.11 -12.03
C ASP A 86 16.79 -1.58 -11.68
N ALA A 87 17.32 -1.96 -10.55
CA ALA A 87 17.13 -3.33 -10.04
C ALA A 87 15.66 -3.58 -9.78
N ALA A 88 15.22 -4.81 -10.00
CA ALA A 88 13.86 -5.21 -9.70
C ALA A 88 13.68 -5.34 -8.20
N LEU A 89 12.66 -4.68 -7.65
CA LEU A 89 12.35 -4.71 -6.22
C LEU A 89 11.08 -5.51 -5.99
N PRO A 90 11.19 -6.75 -5.48
CA PRO A 90 9.98 -7.54 -5.21
C PRO A 90 9.14 -6.91 -4.12
N VAL A 91 7.83 -7.00 -4.25
CA VAL A 91 6.90 -6.39 -3.30
C VAL A 91 6.72 -7.27 -2.06
N CYS A 92 6.53 -8.57 -2.26
CA CYS A 92 6.17 -9.49 -1.19
C CYS A 92 7.21 -10.56 -1.03
N GLN A 93 7.44 -10.98 0.20
CA GLN A 93 8.29 -12.14 0.46
C GLN A 93 7.66 -13.37 -0.18
N GLY A 94 8.50 -14.18 -0.83
CA GLY A 94 8.05 -15.40 -1.46
C GLY A 94 7.46 -15.25 -2.85
N ASN A 95 7.42 -14.02 -3.38
CA ASN A 95 6.93 -13.78 -4.75
C ASN A 95 7.89 -12.85 -5.47
N ASP A 96 8.82 -13.42 -6.20
CA ASP A 96 9.84 -12.67 -6.91
C ASP A 96 9.38 -12.13 -8.25
N HIS A 97 8.18 -12.49 -8.68
CA HIS A 97 7.68 -12.09 -9.99
C HIS A 97 6.94 -10.76 -9.97
N LEU A 98 6.43 -10.37 -8.82
CA LEU A 98 5.69 -9.12 -8.68
C LEU A 98 6.64 -8.03 -8.22
N ILE A 99 6.94 -7.12 -9.13
CA ILE A 99 7.98 -6.10 -8.95
C ILE A 99 7.33 -4.72 -8.81
N ALA A 100 7.85 -3.92 -7.90
CA ALA A 100 7.32 -2.56 -7.71
C ALA A 100 7.66 -1.70 -8.93
N ALA A 101 6.63 -1.13 -9.55
CA ALA A 101 6.80 -0.18 -10.65
C ALA A 101 6.76 1.25 -10.10
N THR A 102 5.78 1.55 -9.26
CA THR A 102 5.65 2.84 -8.60
C THR A 102 5.22 2.58 -7.17
N ALA A 103 5.81 3.31 -6.23
CA ALA A 103 5.46 3.16 -4.82
C ALA A 103 5.42 4.53 -4.16
N ALA A 104 4.28 4.88 -3.58
CA ALA A 104 4.09 6.16 -2.91
C ALA A 104 3.78 5.90 -1.44
N PRO A 105 4.56 6.49 -0.52
CA PRO A 105 4.29 6.26 0.90
C PRO A 105 3.05 7.01 1.35
N ILE A 106 2.29 6.38 2.22
CA ILE A 106 1.11 6.98 2.83
C ILE A 106 1.59 7.67 4.09
N LEU A 107 1.60 9.01 4.06
CA LEU A 107 2.13 9.80 5.16
C LEU A 107 0.99 10.42 5.96
N CYS A 108 1.04 10.24 7.27
CA CYS A 108 0.05 10.80 8.19
C CYS A 108 0.82 11.50 9.31
N GLN A 109 0.81 12.82 9.30
CA GLN A 109 1.48 13.62 10.33
C GLN A 109 2.96 13.24 10.49
N GLY A 110 3.61 12.98 9.35
CA GLY A 110 5.03 12.63 9.34
C GLY A 110 5.35 11.16 9.48
N ASP A 111 4.38 10.36 9.87
CA ASP A 111 4.57 8.91 10.00
C ASP A 111 4.16 8.21 8.72
N VAL A 112 4.90 7.18 8.36
CA VAL A 112 4.57 6.34 7.20
C VAL A 112 3.66 5.22 7.66
N LEU A 113 2.46 5.16 7.07
CA LEU A 113 1.49 4.12 7.41
C LEU A 113 1.59 2.90 6.50
N GLY A 114 2.10 3.08 5.30
CA GLY A 114 2.21 2.02 4.32
C GLY A 114 2.56 2.58 2.96
N LEU A 115 2.23 1.82 1.92
CA LEU A 115 2.53 2.19 0.53
C LEU A 115 1.31 2.01 -0.36
N VAL A 116 1.20 2.89 -1.37
CA VAL A 116 0.34 2.66 -2.53
C VAL A 116 1.26 2.29 -3.68
N LEU A 117 1.03 1.13 -4.28
CA LEU A 117 1.93 0.56 -5.27
C LEU A 117 1.20 0.22 -6.56
N PHE A 118 1.90 0.41 -7.67
CA PHE A 118 1.62 -0.32 -8.89
C PHE A 118 2.73 -1.33 -9.09
N ALA A 119 2.38 -2.56 -9.40
CA ALA A 119 3.34 -3.64 -9.52
C ALA A 119 3.04 -4.50 -10.74
N ALA A 120 4.08 -5.14 -11.27
CA ALA A 120 3.93 -5.94 -12.48
C ALA A 120 5.15 -6.84 -12.63
N GLY A 121 5.22 -7.52 -13.78
CA GLY A 121 6.39 -8.33 -14.12
C GLY A 121 7.59 -7.45 -14.45
N GLU A 122 8.73 -8.09 -14.56
CA GLU A 122 10.00 -7.41 -14.63
C GLU A 122 10.14 -6.51 -15.86
N GLY A 123 9.51 -6.86 -16.96
CA GLY A 123 9.64 -6.13 -18.21
C GLY A 123 8.72 -4.92 -18.35
N GLN A 124 7.91 -4.62 -17.36
CA GLN A 124 6.95 -3.51 -17.44
C GLN A 124 7.41 -2.33 -16.61
N TYR A 125 7.33 -1.15 -17.19
CA TYR A 125 7.77 0.08 -16.55
C TYR A 125 6.62 1.09 -16.50
N PRO A 126 6.52 1.85 -15.41
CA PRO A 126 5.44 2.82 -15.26
C PRO A 126 5.70 4.07 -16.10
N ASP A 127 4.62 4.81 -16.37
CA ASP A 127 4.75 6.15 -16.91
C ASP A 127 4.22 7.16 -15.89
N GLU A 128 4.05 8.39 -16.33
CA GLU A 128 3.63 9.46 -15.43
C GLU A 128 2.24 9.22 -14.85
N SER A 129 1.39 8.47 -15.57
CA SER A 129 0.04 8.18 -15.08
C SER A 129 0.09 7.41 -13.78
N GLU A 130 0.90 6.37 -13.70
CA GLU A 130 1.03 5.57 -12.48
C GLU A 130 1.59 6.41 -11.35
N TYR A 131 2.59 7.25 -11.65
CA TYR A 131 3.17 8.12 -10.64
C TYR A 131 2.12 9.03 -10.02
N LYS A 132 1.35 9.71 -10.87
CA LYS A 132 0.34 10.66 -10.39
C LYS A 132 -0.80 9.99 -9.66
N LEU A 133 -1.23 8.83 -10.14
CA LEU A 133 -2.28 8.09 -9.46
C LEU A 133 -1.84 7.63 -8.08
N ALA A 134 -0.64 7.06 -7.99
CA ALA A 134 -0.13 6.61 -6.69
C ALA A 134 0.04 7.78 -5.74
N GLN A 135 0.56 8.91 -6.23
CA GLN A 135 0.72 10.11 -5.42
C GLN A 135 -0.62 10.62 -4.90
N THR A 136 -1.61 10.69 -5.77
CA THR A 136 -2.93 11.20 -5.42
C THR A 136 -3.60 10.34 -4.36
N VAL A 137 -3.57 9.02 -4.58
CA VAL A 137 -4.22 8.10 -3.65
C VAL A 137 -3.49 8.07 -2.30
N SER A 138 -2.16 8.04 -2.33
CA SER A 138 -1.40 8.03 -1.07
C SER A 138 -1.64 9.30 -0.27
N SER A 139 -1.72 10.46 -0.93
CA SER A 139 -2.01 11.73 -0.28
C SER A 139 -3.40 11.72 0.33
N PHE A 140 -4.39 11.22 -0.42
CA PHE A 140 -5.76 11.15 0.08
C PHE A 140 -5.85 10.24 1.31
N LEU A 141 -5.23 9.07 1.24
CA LEU A 141 -5.28 8.13 2.36
C LEU A 141 -4.61 8.70 3.60
N GLY A 142 -3.46 9.35 3.42
CA GLY A 142 -2.77 9.99 4.53
C GLY A 142 -3.62 11.06 5.19
N LYS A 143 -4.25 11.91 4.40
CA LYS A 143 -5.13 12.95 4.91
C LYS A 143 -6.34 12.36 5.62
N HIS A 144 -6.93 11.32 5.04
CA HIS A 144 -8.09 10.68 5.63
C HIS A 144 -7.77 10.12 7.01
N MET A 145 -6.57 9.57 7.18
CA MET A 145 -6.17 8.98 8.45
C MET A 145 -5.83 10.02 9.51
N GLU A 146 -5.64 11.29 9.11
CA GLU A 146 -5.39 12.36 10.06
C GLU A 146 -6.63 12.79 10.84
N SER A 147 -7.81 12.51 10.35
CA SER A 147 -9.05 12.98 10.98
C SER A 147 -9.68 11.99 11.96
#